data_688c4241e37f85c95e98ef724e8cb0e4
#
_entry.id   688c4241e37f85c95e98ef724e8cb0e4
#
_cell.length_a   1.000
_cell.length_b   1.000
_cell.length_c   1.000
_cell.angle_alpha   90.00
_cell.angle_beta   90.00
_cell.angle_gamma   90.00
#
_symmetry.space_group_name_H-M   'P 1'
#
loop_
_entity.id
_entity.type
_entity.pdbx_description
1 polymer ?
#
loop_
_entity_poly.entity_id
_entity_poly.type
_entity_poly.pdbx_seq_one_letter_code
_entity_poly.pdbx_strand_id
1 'polypeptide(L)'
;MCIRDSYYGDEVGLGGADDPFNREPFPWNDQSSWNKTILEFTKTMMHIKKSNPIFKYGRFELLDYMEDVVIFRRILQDESLICVVNRDRLTKDINISSNAHTIDILYGNCEANLEDGLVKITKNSGDIGIIIHEK
;
A
#
# COMPACT_ATOMS: atom_id res chain seq x y z
N MET A 1 8.38 13.61 15.32
CA MET A 1 7.03 13.23 14.84
C MET A 1 7.17 12.05 13.90
N CYS A 2 6.44 10.98 14.13
CA CYS A 2 6.46 9.83 13.25
C CYS A 2 5.52 10.10 12.06
N ILE A 3 6.06 10.17 10.86
CA ILE A 3 5.29 10.50 9.64
C ILE A 3 4.49 9.32 9.08
N ARG A 4 4.43 8.21 9.82
CA ARG A 4 3.71 6.98 9.44
C ARG A 4 2.64 6.60 10.46
N ASP A 5 2.15 7.58 11.19
CA ASP A 5 1.08 7.39 12.16
C ASP A 5 -0.28 7.40 11.46
N SER A 6 -1.20 6.63 11.99
CA SER A 6 -2.61 6.70 11.69
C SER A 6 -3.31 7.29 12.93
N TYR A 7 -4.16 8.24 12.73
CA TYR A 7 -4.95 8.85 13.79
C TYR A 7 -6.35 8.22 13.84
N TYR A 8 -7.00 8.25 15.01
CA TYR A 8 -8.34 7.67 15.12
C TYR A 8 -9.31 8.36 14.16
N GLY A 9 -10.14 7.56 13.49
CA GLY A 9 -11.09 8.05 12.51
C GLY A 9 -10.59 8.07 11.08
N ASP A 10 -9.26 7.98 10.84
CA ASP A 10 -8.70 7.85 9.49
C ASP A 10 -9.32 6.65 8.76
N GLU A 11 -9.53 5.53 9.49
CA GLU A 11 -10.08 4.29 8.98
C GLU A 11 -11.53 4.37 8.49
N VAL A 12 -12.24 5.40 8.89
CA VAL A 12 -13.64 5.66 8.49
C VAL A 12 -13.79 6.96 7.71
N GLY A 13 -12.67 7.65 7.45
CA GLY A 13 -12.66 8.92 6.73
C GLY A 13 -13.31 10.04 7.52
N LEU A 14 -13.11 10.06 8.86
CA LEU A 14 -13.59 11.13 9.72
C LEU A 14 -12.99 12.46 9.25
N GLY A 15 -13.85 13.42 8.98
CA GLY A 15 -13.42 14.76 8.62
C GLY A 15 -12.76 15.48 9.80
N GLY A 16 -11.96 16.49 9.47
CA GLY A 16 -11.34 17.35 10.46
C GLY A 16 -11.00 18.70 9.83
N ALA A 17 -10.86 19.69 10.66
CA ALA A 17 -10.44 21.04 10.30
C ALA A 17 -9.35 21.48 11.29
N ASP A 18 -9.10 22.76 11.39
CA ASP A 18 -8.18 23.32 12.39
C ASP A 18 -8.72 23.09 13.81
N ASP A 19 -7.82 23.14 14.80
CA ASP A 19 -8.15 23.00 16.22
C ASP A 19 -9.26 24.01 16.65
N PRO A 20 -10.33 23.56 17.31
CA PRO A 20 -10.55 22.25 17.96
C PRO A 20 -11.28 21.20 17.10
N PHE A 21 -11.67 21.49 15.87
CA PHE A 21 -12.50 20.64 15.03
C PHE A 21 -11.81 19.35 14.54
N ASN A 22 -10.49 19.26 14.72
CA ASN A 22 -9.72 18.03 14.47
C ASN A 22 -9.82 17.00 15.62
N ARG A 23 -10.60 17.28 16.66
CA ARG A 23 -10.77 16.44 17.86
C ARG A 23 -12.23 16.00 18.06
N GLU A 24 -12.95 15.81 16.97
CA GLU A 24 -14.30 15.29 17.04
C GLU A 24 -14.34 13.87 17.65
N PRO A 25 -15.35 13.53 18.45
CA PRO A 25 -15.50 12.18 18.98
C PRO A 25 -15.74 11.19 17.82
N PHE A 26 -15.19 9.97 17.96
CA PHE A 26 -15.45 8.94 16.97
C PHE A 26 -16.95 8.59 16.91
N PRO A 27 -17.57 8.55 15.71
CA PRO A 27 -19.02 8.42 15.55
C PRO A 27 -19.50 6.96 15.72
N TRP A 28 -19.36 6.40 16.93
CA TRP A 28 -19.73 5.01 17.22
C TRP A 28 -21.22 4.70 16.99
N ASN A 29 -22.06 5.67 17.25
CA ASN A 29 -23.52 5.53 17.17
C ASN A 29 -24.08 5.86 15.77
N ASP A 30 -23.26 6.39 14.88
CA ASP A 30 -23.63 6.75 13.51
C ASP A 30 -22.71 6.12 12.48
N GLN A 31 -22.85 4.82 12.28
CA GLN A 31 -22.10 4.09 11.25
C GLN A 31 -22.51 4.44 9.81
N SER A 32 -23.59 5.21 9.65
CA SER A 32 -24.00 5.67 8.32
C SER A 32 -23.09 6.79 7.80
N SER A 33 -22.42 7.52 8.69
CA SER A 33 -21.44 8.55 8.35
C SER A 33 -20.07 7.98 7.93
N TRP A 34 -19.83 6.69 8.18
CA TRP A 34 -18.54 6.06 7.87
C TRP A 34 -18.31 5.88 6.36
N ASN A 35 -17.15 6.27 5.89
CA ASN A 35 -16.73 5.94 4.54
C ASN A 35 -16.34 4.45 4.45
N LYS A 36 -17.28 3.65 3.99
CA LYS A 36 -17.12 2.18 3.90
C LYS A 36 -15.99 1.77 2.95
N THR A 37 -15.70 2.55 1.92
CA THR A 37 -14.61 2.27 0.99
C THR A 37 -13.26 2.41 1.70
N ILE A 38 -13.06 3.49 2.46
CA ILE A 38 -11.83 3.68 3.26
C ILE A 38 -11.73 2.59 4.33
N LEU A 39 -12.83 2.25 4.99
CA LEU A 39 -12.85 1.20 6.01
C LEU A 39 -12.40 -0.15 5.46
N GLU A 40 -12.97 -0.59 4.34
CA GLU A 40 -12.59 -1.87 3.74
C GLU A 40 -11.15 -1.87 3.21
N PHE A 41 -10.70 -0.76 2.62
CA PHE A 41 -9.31 -0.58 2.25
C PHE A 41 -8.39 -0.72 3.47
N THR A 42 -8.70 -0.02 4.57
CA THR A 42 -7.91 -0.06 5.80
C THR A 42 -7.86 -1.47 6.39
N LYS A 43 -9.00 -2.17 6.46
CA LYS A 43 -9.06 -3.58 6.91
C LYS A 43 -8.16 -4.47 6.06
N THR A 44 -8.22 -4.34 4.74
CA THR A 44 -7.42 -5.12 3.80
C THR A 44 -5.93 -4.87 4.03
N MET A 45 -5.50 -3.60 4.13
CA MET A 45 -4.11 -3.25 4.38
C MET A 45 -3.62 -3.75 5.74
N MET A 46 -4.43 -3.63 6.77
CA MET A 46 -4.10 -4.16 8.11
C MET A 46 -3.98 -5.68 8.11
N HIS A 47 -4.86 -6.38 7.38
CA HIS A 47 -4.78 -7.83 7.22
C HIS A 47 -3.49 -8.24 6.51
N ILE A 48 -3.17 -7.63 5.37
CA ILE A 48 -1.93 -7.90 4.62
C ILE A 48 -0.71 -7.65 5.50
N LYS A 49 -0.67 -6.51 6.20
CA LYS A 49 0.42 -6.16 7.11
C LYS A 49 0.57 -7.17 8.25
N LYS A 50 -0.53 -7.64 8.82
CA LYS A 50 -0.53 -8.59 9.94
C LYS A 50 -0.11 -10.01 9.52
N SER A 51 -0.54 -10.43 8.33
CA SER A 51 -0.25 -11.78 7.81
C SER A 51 1.15 -11.92 7.23
N ASN A 52 1.85 -10.80 6.95
CA ASN A 52 3.17 -10.84 6.34
C ASN A 52 4.25 -10.28 7.27
N PRO A 53 5.06 -11.15 7.91
CA PRO A 53 6.15 -10.73 8.81
C PRO A 53 7.16 -9.79 8.17
N ILE A 54 7.30 -9.82 6.83
CA ILE A 54 8.18 -8.95 6.06
C ILE A 54 7.88 -7.47 6.31
N PHE A 55 6.61 -7.08 6.48
CA PHE A 55 6.25 -5.70 6.82
C PHE A 55 6.73 -5.28 8.20
N LYS A 56 6.85 -6.21 9.14
CA LYS A 56 7.27 -5.93 10.51
C LYS A 56 8.77 -5.95 10.68
N TYR A 57 9.43 -6.95 10.13
CA TYR A 57 10.84 -7.24 10.41
C TYR A 57 11.75 -7.00 9.22
N GLY A 58 11.22 -6.89 8.00
CA GLY A 58 12.02 -6.73 6.80
C GLY A 58 12.74 -5.39 6.73
N ARG A 59 13.92 -5.39 6.12
CA ARG A 59 14.68 -4.18 5.79
C ARG A 59 13.91 -3.36 4.74
N PHE A 60 13.90 -2.05 4.90
CA PHE A 60 13.32 -1.12 3.93
C PHE A 60 14.37 -0.75 2.87
N GLU A 61 13.96 -0.73 1.62
CA GLU A 61 14.75 -0.26 0.49
C GLU A 61 13.88 0.59 -0.43
N LEU A 62 14.27 1.84 -0.64
CA LEU A 62 13.63 2.69 -1.64
C LEU A 62 14.20 2.32 -3.02
N LEU A 63 13.33 1.94 -3.94
CA LEU A 63 13.72 1.54 -5.30
C LEU A 63 13.67 2.72 -6.27
N ASP A 64 12.56 3.46 -6.23
CA ASP A 64 12.36 4.61 -7.10
C ASP A 64 11.34 5.58 -6.51
N TYR A 65 11.39 6.83 -6.92
CA TYR A 65 10.37 7.83 -6.61
C TYR A 65 10.26 8.84 -7.75
N MET A 66 9.03 9.18 -8.08
CA MET A 66 8.64 10.26 -8.97
C MET A 66 7.60 11.11 -8.26
N GLU A 67 7.20 12.23 -8.85
CA GLU A 67 6.27 13.19 -8.21
C GLU A 67 5.02 12.54 -7.58
N ASP A 68 4.45 11.55 -8.27
CA ASP A 68 3.21 10.87 -7.84
C ASP A 68 3.37 9.36 -7.59
N VAL A 69 4.58 8.81 -7.72
CA VAL A 69 4.86 7.38 -7.57
C VAL A 69 6.00 7.16 -6.61
N VAL A 70 5.80 6.26 -5.66
CA VAL A 70 6.85 5.75 -4.77
C VAL A 70 6.89 4.24 -4.88
N ILE A 71 8.08 3.71 -5.13
CA ILE A 71 8.33 2.27 -5.22
C ILE A 71 9.35 1.90 -4.17
N PHE A 72 8.98 1.00 -3.28
CA PHE A 72 9.90 0.49 -2.27
C PHE A 72 9.77 -1.01 -2.09
N ARG A 73 10.81 -1.60 -1.53
CA ARG A 73 10.88 -3.03 -1.21
C ARG A 73 11.06 -3.24 0.29
N ARG A 74 10.43 -4.26 0.82
CA ARG A 74 10.69 -4.79 2.15
C ARG A 74 11.29 -6.17 1.99
N ILE A 75 12.44 -6.43 2.61
CA ILE A 75 13.22 -7.66 2.42
C ILE A 75 13.38 -8.35 3.77
N LEU A 76 13.04 -9.64 3.82
CA LEU A 76 13.26 -10.50 4.98
C LEU A 76 13.78 -11.86 4.51
N GLN A 77 15.04 -12.16 4.81
CA GLN A 77 15.72 -13.35 4.31
C GLN A 77 15.71 -13.40 2.76
N ASP A 78 15.19 -14.47 2.19
CA ASP A 78 15.14 -14.70 0.75
C ASP A 78 13.83 -14.22 0.08
N GLU A 79 12.92 -13.68 0.89
CA GLU A 79 11.64 -13.17 0.40
C GLU A 79 11.57 -11.65 0.45
N SER A 80 10.80 -11.06 -0.43
CA SER A 80 10.58 -9.62 -0.41
C SER A 80 9.17 -9.21 -0.85
N LEU A 81 8.77 -7.99 -0.45
CA LEU A 81 7.53 -7.36 -0.89
C LEU A 81 7.87 -6.08 -1.64
N ILE A 82 7.49 -6.02 -2.91
CA ILE A 82 7.49 -4.79 -3.69
C ILE A 82 6.18 -4.06 -3.40
N CYS A 83 6.30 -2.80 -3.01
CA CYS A 83 5.16 -1.91 -2.79
C CYS A 83 5.25 -0.74 -3.76
N VAL A 84 4.22 -0.56 -4.56
CA VAL A 84 4.05 0.59 -5.45
C VAL A 84 2.90 1.43 -4.93
N VAL A 85 3.14 2.70 -4.66
CA VAL A 85 2.11 3.68 -4.32
C VAL A 85 2.07 4.71 -5.44
N ASN A 86 0.92 4.87 -6.08
CA ASN A 86 0.75 5.76 -7.23
C ASN A 86 -0.49 6.64 -7.01
N ARG A 87 -0.28 7.92 -6.74
CA ARG A 87 -1.33 8.91 -6.51
C ARG A 87 -2.03 9.34 -7.80
N ASP A 88 -1.33 9.32 -8.91
CA ASP A 88 -1.79 9.85 -10.21
C ASP A 88 -2.87 8.99 -10.88
N ARG A 89 -3.05 7.75 -10.43
CA ARG A 89 -4.02 6.79 -11.02
C ARG A 89 -3.83 6.49 -12.52
N LEU A 90 -2.74 6.97 -13.12
CA LEU A 90 -2.42 6.66 -14.52
C LEU A 90 -1.86 5.24 -14.65
N THR A 91 -2.11 4.63 -15.79
CA THR A 91 -1.44 3.40 -16.21
C THR A 91 0.03 3.71 -16.50
N LYS A 92 0.93 3.02 -15.83
CA LYS A 92 2.37 3.08 -16.11
C LYS A 92 2.94 1.68 -16.04
N ASP A 93 3.78 1.34 -17.01
CA ASP A 93 4.59 0.14 -16.94
C ASP A 93 5.79 0.39 -16.01
N ILE A 94 5.96 -0.52 -15.07
CA ILE A 94 7.03 -0.46 -14.07
C ILE A 94 7.87 -1.73 -14.22
N ASN A 95 9.19 -1.55 -14.33
CA ASN A 95 10.14 -2.65 -14.40
C ASN A 95 11.08 -2.57 -13.21
N ILE A 96 11.15 -3.63 -12.41
CA ILE A 96 11.94 -3.70 -11.19
C ILE A 96 12.86 -4.91 -11.26
N SER A 97 14.15 -4.71 -11.06
CA SER A 97 15.12 -5.82 -10.98
C SER A 97 14.78 -6.74 -9.82
N SER A 98 14.79 -8.05 -10.09
CA SER A 98 14.44 -9.07 -9.11
C SER A 98 15.29 -10.32 -9.31
N ASN A 99 15.66 -10.96 -8.20
CA ASN A 99 16.28 -12.28 -8.18
C ASN A 99 15.29 -13.38 -7.75
N ALA A 100 14.01 -13.04 -7.65
CA ALA A 100 12.97 -14.00 -7.27
C ALA A 100 12.77 -15.07 -8.34
N HIS A 101 12.24 -16.21 -7.91
CA HIS A 101 11.85 -17.30 -8.81
C HIS A 101 10.35 -17.29 -9.11
N THR A 102 9.58 -16.71 -8.21
CA THR A 102 8.11 -16.59 -8.35
C THR A 102 7.62 -15.27 -7.75
N ILE A 103 6.46 -14.82 -8.22
CA ILE A 103 5.79 -13.63 -7.71
C ILE A 103 4.30 -13.91 -7.50
N ASP A 104 3.74 -13.33 -6.43
CA ASP A 104 2.31 -13.37 -6.12
C ASP A 104 1.79 -11.94 -5.92
N ILE A 105 0.68 -11.57 -6.54
CA ILE A 105 0.03 -10.28 -6.31
C ILE A 105 -0.80 -10.39 -5.03
N LEU A 106 -0.42 -9.66 -3.99
CA LEU A 106 -1.16 -9.60 -2.72
C LEU A 106 -2.23 -8.52 -2.71
N TYR A 107 -2.03 -7.45 -3.48
CA TYR A 107 -2.96 -6.33 -3.57
C TYR A 107 -2.76 -5.56 -4.86
N GLY A 108 -3.85 -5.02 -5.40
CA GLY A 108 -3.87 -4.16 -6.57
C GLY A 108 -4.40 -4.87 -7.82
N ASN A 109 -5.05 -4.09 -8.69
CA ASN A 109 -5.54 -4.56 -9.98
C ASN A 109 -4.47 -4.29 -11.04
N CYS A 110 -3.54 -5.22 -11.19
CA CYS A 110 -2.44 -5.15 -12.12
C CYS A 110 -2.17 -6.51 -12.75
N GLU A 111 -1.46 -6.49 -13.86
CA GLU A 111 -0.77 -7.65 -14.42
C GLU A 111 0.70 -7.55 -13.98
N ALA A 112 1.24 -8.63 -13.46
CA ALA A 112 2.64 -8.71 -13.08
C ALA A 112 3.25 -10.02 -13.59
N ASN A 113 4.41 -9.90 -14.23
CA ASN A 113 5.16 -11.02 -14.80
C ASN A 113 6.62 -10.93 -14.36
N LEU A 114 7.23 -12.08 -14.14
CA LEU A 114 8.66 -12.20 -13.87
C LEU A 114 9.35 -12.74 -15.13
N GLU A 115 10.13 -11.89 -15.79
CA GLU A 115 10.83 -12.22 -17.04
C GLU A 115 12.22 -11.59 -17.03
N ASP A 116 13.22 -12.37 -17.41
CA ASP A 116 14.62 -11.91 -17.57
C ASP A 116 15.19 -11.21 -16.32
N GLY A 117 14.81 -11.66 -15.11
CA GLY A 117 15.24 -11.04 -13.86
C GLY A 117 14.59 -9.68 -13.58
N LEU A 118 13.45 -9.42 -14.21
CA LEU A 118 12.66 -8.22 -14.02
C LEU A 118 11.22 -8.58 -13.62
N VAL A 119 10.70 -7.95 -12.60
CA VAL A 119 9.26 -7.89 -12.33
C VAL A 119 8.69 -6.77 -13.18
N LYS A 120 7.93 -7.15 -14.19
CA LYS A 120 7.21 -6.21 -15.08
C LYS A 120 5.79 -6.07 -14.58
N ILE A 121 5.39 -4.85 -14.26
CA ILE A 121 4.07 -4.54 -13.71
C ILE A 121 3.36 -3.61 -14.69
N THR A 122 2.21 -4.05 -15.21
CA THR A 122 1.29 -3.21 -15.95
C THR A 122 0.09 -2.92 -15.08
N LYS A 123 0.00 -1.69 -14.61
CA LYS A 123 -1.06 -1.25 -13.70
C LYS A 123 -2.30 -0.85 -14.49
N ASN A 124 -3.47 -1.40 -14.11
CA ASN A 124 -4.75 -0.92 -14.60
C ASN A 124 -5.11 0.44 -13.97
N SER A 125 -5.89 1.25 -14.67
CA SER A 125 -6.31 2.56 -14.18
C SER A 125 -7.16 2.44 -12.90
N GLY A 126 -6.98 3.36 -11.96
CA GLY A 126 -7.83 3.51 -10.79
C GLY A 126 -7.22 3.09 -9.45
N ASP A 127 -6.26 2.16 -9.42
CA ASP A 127 -5.64 1.73 -8.17
C ASP A 127 -4.53 2.69 -7.72
N ILE A 128 -4.50 2.95 -6.41
CA ILE A 128 -3.47 3.77 -5.76
C ILE A 128 -2.27 2.95 -5.28
N GLY A 129 -2.41 1.64 -5.21
CA GLY A 129 -1.33 0.80 -4.66
C GLY A 129 -1.30 -0.61 -5.24
N ILE A 130 -0.10 -1.18 -5.25
CA ILE A 130 0.16 -2.56 -5.63
C ILE A 130 1.12 -3.14 -4.60
N ILE A 131 0.89 -4.38 -4.19
CA ILE A 131 1.81 -5.15 -3.35
C ILE A 131 2.05 -6.49 -4.01
N ILE A 132 3.31 -6.78 -4.32
CA ILE A 132 3.75 -8.03 -4.92
C ILE A 132 4.70 -8.74 -3.97
N HIS A 133 4.47 -10.02 -3.74
CA HIS A 133 5.36 -10.89 -2.97
C HIS A 133 6.31 -11.60 -3.93
N GLU A 134 7.60 -11.43 -3.70
CA GLU A 134 8.70 -12.09 -4.39
C GLU A 134 9.23 -13.23 -3.50
N LYS A 135 9.36 -14.42 -4.09
CA LYS A 135 9.85 -15.63 -3.42
C LYS A 135 11.00 -16.28 -4.19
#